data_aaee9a2ff68f414bc1fe0b8fbb724063
#
_entry.id   aaee9a2ff68f414bc1fe0b8fbb724063
#
_cell.length_a   1.000
_cell.length_b   1.000
_cell.length_c   1.000
_cell.angle_alpha   90.00
_cell.angle_beta   90.00
_cell.angle_gamma   90.00
#
_symmetry.space_group_name_H-M   'P 1'
#
loop_
_entity.id
_entity.type
_entity.pdbx_description
1 polymer ?
#
loop_
_entity_poly.entity_id
_entity_poly.type
_entity_poly.pdbx_seq_one_letter_code
_entity_poly.pdbx_strand_id
1 'polypeptide(L)'
;MKKLAFAALAACLAGAPALAEEVTLRGVSAFAGGTTFSRPFEAFVAHVNEIGKGVVQIDYVGGPEAVPPFELGNAVSGGVVDIANDTSAFYTNLVPTGDALHLATNTVQEQRANGCFDKIDAIHQEQMNAKFLARTGDNVAFHLYLTKPIEGPDLSGLTIRTTPVYRAMFEALGATLVRTAPGEVYTALERGAIDGYGWPLQGVMDLGWDEQTKYRVDPGFYQVDVNILVNLDRWNGISDEARAVLQQAAEWVEAKNAENIAINAEEASKQAGAGIEVITFSPEDQAKWLATSQEAGWAGVAAVDAAIAADLKACLVE
;
A
#
# COMPACT_ATOMS: atom_id res chain seq x y z
N MET A 1 -32.24 80.04 -15.07
CA MET A 1 -32.30 78.68 -15.53
C MET A 1 -30.92 78.06 -15.37
N LYS A 2 -30.69 77.36 -14.24
CA LYS A 2 -29.37 76.73 -13.91
C LYS A 2 -29.49 75.25 -14.24
N LYS A 3 -28.67 74.77 -15.17
CA LYS A 3 -28.57 73.34 -15.52
C LYS A 3 -27.58 72.67 -14.61
N LEU A 4 -28.02 71.77 -13.75
CA LEU A 4 -27.18 70.89 -12.97
C LEU A 4 -26.78 69.68 -13.85
N ALA A 5 -25.47 69.50 -14.07
CA ALA A 5 -24.89 68.33 -14.68
C ALA A 5 -24.59 67.31 -13.57
N PHE A 6 -25.23 66.14 -13.63
CA PHE A 6 -24.89 64.97 -12.79
C PHE A 6 -23.77 64.17 -13.47
N ALA A 7 -22.60 64.17 -12.87
CA ALA A 7 -21.51 63.30 -13.26
C ALA A 7 -21.68 61.96 -12.56
N ALA A 8 -21.98 60.88 -13.33
CA ALA A 8 -22.02 59.51 -12.85
C ALA A 8 -20.59 58.98 -12.73
N LEU A 9 -20.13 58.78 -11.50
CA LEU A 9 -18.87 58.12 -11.17
C LEU A 9 -19.06 56.60 -11.25
N ALA A 10 -18.65 55.96 -12.35
CA ALA A 10 -18.62 54.52 -12.51
C ALA A 10 -17.43 53.98 -11.70
N ALA A 11 -17.70 53.38 -10.53
CA ALA A 11 -16.69 52.68 -9.73
C ALA A 11 -16.45 51.30 -10.39
N CYS A 12 -15.29 51.16 -11.08
CA CYS A 12 -14.76 49.85 -11.47
C CYS A 12 -14.33 49.11 -10.20
N LEU A 13 -15.19 48.22 -9.72
CA LEU A 13 -14.81 47.17 -8.78
C LEU A 13 -13.91 46.19 -9.53
N ALA A 14 -12.62 46.41 -9.53
CA ALA A 14 -11.64 45.37 -9.86
C ALA A 14 -11.80 44.26 -8.81
N GLY A 15 -12.47 43.18 -9.19
CA GLY A 15 -12.51 41.97 -8.37
C GLY A 15 -11.06 41.50 -8.17
N ALA A 16 -10.54 41.62 -6.96
CA ALA A 16 -9.30 40.93 -6.61
C ALA A 16 -9.56 39.43 -6.84
N PRO A 17 -8.63 38.68 -7.46
CA PRO A 17 -8.75 37.23 -7.51
C PRO A 17 -8.90 36.72 -6.08
N ALA A 18 -9.98 36.04 -5.76
CA ALA A 18 -10.10 35.32 -4.51
C ALA A 18 -8.97 34.29 -4.52
N LEU A 19 -7.96 34.50 -3.69
CA LEU A 19 -6.97 33.46 -3.40
C LEU A 19 -7.78 32.29 -2.86
N ALA A 20 -7.73 31.15 -3.55
CA ALA A 20 -8.33 29.93 -3.04
C ALA A 20 -7.72 29.68 -1.64
N GLU A 21 -8.58 29.41 -0.65
CA GLU A 21 -8.12 29.10 0.70
C GLU A 21 -7.29 27.82 0.66
N GLU A 22 -6.14 27.82 1.33
CA GLU A 22 -5.28 26.65 1.46
C GLU A 22 -6.08 25.46 2.04
N VAL A 23 -6.06 24.36 1.35
CA VAL A 23 -6.78 23.15 1.76
C VAL A 23 -5.88 22.30 2.65
N THR A 24 -6.38 21.87 3.81
CA THR A 24 -5.70 20.88 4.65
C THR A 24 -6.41 19.53 4.56
N LEU A 25 -5.65 18.46 4.24
CA LEU A 25 -6.09 17.08 4.19
C LEU A 25 -5.63 16.35 5.44
N ARG A 26 -6.54 15.60 6.09
CA ARG A 26 -6.20 14.75 7.24
C ARG A 26 -5.61 13.43 6.74
N GLY A 27 -4.35 13.18 7.08
CA GLY A 27 -3.58 12.02 6.64
C GLY A 27 -3.36 11.00 7.75
N VAL A 28 -3.56 9.70 7.46
CA VAL A 28 -3.32 8.58 8.37
C VAL A 28 -2.57 7.46 7.65
N SER A 29 -1.68 6.76 8.36
CA SER A 29 -0.99 5.57 7.85
C SER A 29 -1.50 4.30 8.54
N ALA A 30 -1.65 3.21 7.78
CA ALA A 30 -1.88 1.88 8.34
C ALA A 30 -0.66 1.31 9.09
N PHE A 31 0.49 1.95 8.95
CA PHE A 31 1.77 1.53 9.52
C PHE A 31 2.24 2.52 10.57
N ALA A 32 2.88 2.02 11.63
CA ALA A 32 3.42 2.85 12.70
C ALA A 32 4.44 3.86 12.17
N GLY A 33 4.43 5.07 12.72
CA GLY A 33 5.32 6.15 12.31
C GLY A 33 6.79 5.78 12.39
N GLY A 34 7.60 6.20 11.42
CA GLY A 34 9.03 5.93 11.34
C GLY A 34 9.40 4.51 10.88
N THR A 35 8.43 3.62 10.59
CA THR A 35 8.70 2.28 10.07
C THR A 35 8.86 2.26 8.55
N THR A 36 9.36 1.17 8.01
CA THR A 36 9.66 0.99 6.58
C THR A 36 8.51 1.42 5.67
N PHE A 37 7.27 1.04 6.00
CA PHE A 37 6.12 1.32 5.15
C PHE A 37 5.37 2.62 5.51
N SER A 38 5.76 3.33 6.57
CA SER A 38 5.27 4.70 6.84
C SER A 38 6.21 5.77 6.28
N ARG A 39 7.54 5.54 6.29
CA ARG A 39 8.55 6.52 5.84
C ARG A 39 8.31 7.09 4.43
N PRO A 40 7.94 6.31 3.40
CA PRO A 40 7.61 6.87 2.09
C PRO A 40 6.43 7.85 2.13
N PHE A 41 5.39 7.55 2.93
CA PHE A 41 4.25 8.44 3.10
C PHE A 41 4.62 9.70 3.89
N GLU A 42 5.40 9.57 4.96
CA GLU A 42 5.91 10.72 5.72
C GLU A 42 6.74 11.65 4.83
N ALA A 43 7.57 11.08 3.95
CA ALA A 43 8.32 11.84 2.95
C ALA A 43 7.40 12.50 1.91
N PHE A 44 6.36 11.79 1.44
CA PHE A 44 5.33 12.34 0.57
C PHE A 44 4.61 13.52 1.23
N VAL A 45 4.18 13.38 2.49
CA VAL A 45 3.54 14.45 3.27
C VAL A 45 4.45 15.67 3.38
N ALA A 46 5.72 15.44 3.75
CA ALA A 46 6.68 16.54 3.85
C ALA A 46 6.88 17.27 2.52
N HIS A 47 6.95 16.50 1.41
CA HIS A 47 7.11 17.06 0.08
C HIS A 47 5.88 17.86 -0.37
N VAL A 48 4.66 17.32 -0.16
CA VAL A 48 3.41 18.07 -0.42
C VAL A 48 3.39 19.37 0.37
N ASN A 49 3.72 19.30 1.67
CA ASN A 49 3.71 20.49 2.55
C ASN A 49 4.79 21.52 2.17
N GLU A 50 5.84 21.10 1.47
CA GLU A 50 6.86 22.00 0.93
C GLU A 50 6.37 22.70 -0.35
N ILE A 51 5.92 21.93 -1.36
CA ILE A 51 5.58 22.45 -2.69
C ILE A 51 4.17 23.01 -2.76
N GLY A 52 3.29 22.61 -1.86
CA GLY A 52 1.86 22.96 -1.83
C GLY A 52 1.51 24.15 -0.93
N LYS A 53 2.52 24.91 -0.42
CA LYS A 53 2.27 26.09 0.44
C LYS A 53 1.31 27.09 -0.20
N GLY A 54 0.24 27.42 0.53
CA GLY A 54 -0.79 28.33 0.06
C GLY A 54 -1.84 27.66 -0.85
N VAL A 55 -1.72 26.36 -1.15
CA VAL A 55 -2.62 25.60 -2.03
C VAL A 55 -3.18 24.39 -1.30
N VAL A 56 -2.31 23.46 -0.86
CA VAL A 56 -2.70 22.22 -0.16
C VAL A 56 -1.64 21.79 0.82
N GLN A 57 -2.07 21.39 2.01
CA GLN A 57 -1.23 20.80 3.06
C GLN A 57 -1.81 19.46 3.51
N ILE A 58 -0.99 18.61 4.10
CA ILE A 58 -1.43 17.39 4.75
C ILE A 58 -1.10 17.48 6.24
N ASP A 59 -2.14 17.34 7.08
CA ASP A 59 -2.00 17.15 8.52
C ASP A 59 -1.88 15.64 8.80
N TYR A 60 -0.65 15.17 9.06
CA TYR A 60 -0.39 13.77 9.37
C TYR A 60 -0.77 13.48 10.82
N VAL A 61 -1.95 12.88 11.02
CA VAL A 61 -2.56 12.64 12.33
C VAL A 61 -1.87 11.49 13.08
N GLY A 62 -1.36 10.47 12.37
CA GLY A 62 -0.68 9.34 12.99
C GLY A 62 -0.83 8.03 12.22
N GLY A 63 -0.51 6.93 12.91
CA GLY A 63 -0.52 5.56 12.41
C GLY A 63 -1.68 4.71 12.95
N PRO A 64 -1.42 3.42 13.27
CA PRO A 64 -2.41 2.47 13.80
C PRO A 64 -3.09 2.90 15.11
N GLU A 65 -2.47 3.81 15.84
CA GLU A 65 -3.02 4.41 17.07
C GLU A 65 -4.16 5.40 16.78
N ALA A 66 -4.17 6.02 15.60
CA ALA A 66 -5.24 6.94 15.18
C ALA A 66 -6.41 6.18 14.56
N VAL A 67 -6.14 5.21 13.67
CA VAL A 67 -7.14 4.34 13.04
C VAL A 67 -6.55 2.94 12.91
N PRO A 68 -7.22 1.88 13.40
CA PRO A 68 -6.73 0.52 13.23
C PRO A 68 -6.53 0.16 11.74
N PRO A 69 -5.47 -0.59 11.37
CA PRO A 69 -5.12 -0.84 9.97
C PRO A 69 -6.26 -1.40 9.11
N PHE A 70 -7.02 -2.37 9.62
CA PHE A 70 -8.14 -2.98 8.89
C PHE A 70 -9.41 -2.11 8.83
N GLU A 71 -9.42 -0.95 9.49
CA GLU A 71 -10.51 0.03 9.47
C GLU A 71 -10.16 1.28 8.66
N LEU A 72 -8.88 1.44 8.27
CA LEU A 72 -8.42 2.65 7.59
C LEU A 72 -9.08 2.81 6.22
N GLY A 73 -9.23 1.73 5.45
CA GLY A 73 -9.95 1.75 4.19
C GLY A 73 -11.39 2.26 4.33
N ASN A 74 -12.12 1.80 5.37
CA ASN A 74 -13.47 2.28 5.68
C ASN A 74 -13.46 3.77 6.04
N ALA A 75 -12.46 4.23 6.81
CA ALA A 75 -12.32 5.62 7.21
C ALA A 75 -12.08 6.55 6.01
N VAL A 76 -11.28 6.12 5.02
CA VAL A 76 -11.09 6.86 3.75
C VAL A 76 -12.37 6.86 2.92
N SER A 77 -12.99 5.70 2.72
CA SER A 77 -14.23 5.56 1.95
C SER A 77 -15.33 6.47 2.47
N GLY A 78 -15.47 6.54 3.80
CA GLY A 78 -16.47 7.37 4.49
C GLY A 78 -16.07 8.84 4.70
N GLY A 79 -14.90 9.29 4.26
CA GLY A 79 -14.42 10.67 4.41
C GLY A 79 -14.07 11.08 5.85
N VAL A 80 -13.86 10.11 6.75
CA VAL A 80 -13.32 10.36 8.11
C VAL A 80 -11.84 10.72 8.04
N VAL A 81 -11.13 10.11 7.07
CA VAL A 81 -9.75 10.39 6.69
C VAL A 81 -9.76 10.89 5.25
N ASP A 82 -9.05 11.99 4.95
CA ASP A 82 -9.00 12.56 3.61
C ASP A 82 -7.99 11.84 2.72
N ILE A 83 -6.83 11.46 3.28
CA ILE A 83 -5.74 10.79 2.56
C ILE A 83 -5.10 9.72 3.46
N ALA A 84 -4.85 8.55 2.91
CA ALA A 84 -4.28 7.43 3.66
C ALA A 84 -3.10 6.78 2.95
N ASN A 85 -2.20 6.23 3.76
CA ASN A 85 -1.16 5.28 3.37
C ASN A 85 -1.62 3.89 3.83
N ASP A 86 -2.07 3.06 2.90
CA ASP A 86 -2.68 1.77 3.19
C ASP A 86 -2.20 0.70 2.21
N THR A 87 -2.57 -0.55 2.39
CA THR A 87 -2.27 -1.66 1.48
C THR A 87 -3.55 -2.39 1.12
N SER A 88 -3.66 -2.90 -0.11
CA SER A 88 -4.83 -3.67 -0.53
C SER A 88 -5.14 -4.83 0.41
N ALA A 89 -4.11 -5.41 1.05
CA ALA A 89 -4.23 -6.44 2.07
C ALA A 89 -5.14 -6.07 3.27
N PHE A 90 -5.36 -4.77 3.54
CA PHE A 90 -6.13 -4.33 4.70
C PHE A 90 -7.55 -3.87 4.35
N TYR A 91 -7.84 -3.54 3.09
CA TYR A 91 -9.15 -3.11 2.62
C TYR A 91 -9.82 -4.05 1.59
N THR A 92 -9.45 -5.34 1.60
CA THR A 92 -10.07 -6.38 0.75
C THR A 92 -11.59 -6.53 0.93
N ASN A 93 -12.14 -6.08 2.05
CA ASN A 93 -13.58 -5.99 2.27
C ASN A 93 -14.27 -4.95 1.37
N LEU A 94 -13.55 -3.93 0.92
CA LEU A 94 -14.04 -2.88 0.03
C LEU A 94 -13.66 -3.14 -1.43
N VAL A 95 -12.41 -3.54 -1.67
CA VAL A 95 -11.88 -3.84 -3.00
C VAL A 95 -11.31 -5.26 -3.01
N PRO A 96 -12.17 -6.31 -3.08
CA PRO A 96 -11.72 -7.69 -3.00
C PRO A 96 -10.81 -8.11 -4.17
N THR A 97 -10.93 -7.46 -5.32
CA THR A 97 -10.06 -7.66 -6.49
C THR A 97 -8.70 -6.93 -6.36
N GLY A 98 -8.53 -6.12 -5.31
CA GLY A 98 -7.27 -5.43 -4.98
C GLY A 98 -6.11 -6.39 -4.69
N ASP A 99 -6.40 -7.64 -4.33
CA ASP A 99 -5.38 -8.70 -4.19
C ASP A 99 -4.57 -8.92 -5.49
N ALA A 100 -5.10 -8.52 -6.66
CA ALA A 100 -4.36 -8.55 -7.93
C ALA A 100 -3.07 -7.70 -7.90
N LEU A 101 -3.02 -6.64 -7.10
CA LEU A 101 -1.85 -5.75 -7.01
C LEU A 101 -0.59 -6.48 -6.54
N HIS A 102 -0.75 -7.47 -5.66
CA HIS A 102 0.36 -8.28 -5.16
C HIS A 102 0.88 -9.30 -6.18
N LEU A 103 0.09 -9.60 -7.21
CA LEU A 103 0.43 -10.55 -8.28
C LEU A 103 1.13 -9.86 -9.46
N ALA A 104 1.30 -8.54 -9.40
CA ALA A 104 1.97 -7.76 -10.43
C ALA A 104 3.43 -8.20 -10.59
N THR A 105 3.91 -8.27 -11.84
CA THR A 105 5.32 -8.48 -12.16
C THR A 105 5.98 -7.21 -12.69
N ASN A 106 5.19 -6.21 -13.07
CA ASN A 106 5.64 -4.91 -13.55
C ASN A 106 5.58 -3.83 -12.47
N THR A 107 6.34 -2.77 -12.68
CA THR A 107 6.44 -1.59 -11.79
C THR A 107 5.24 -0.66 -11.95
N VAL A 108 5.06 0.26 -11.00
CA VAL A 108 4.01 1.29 -11.07
C VAL A 108 4.19 2.20 -12.30
N GLN A 109 5.43 2.50 -12.70
CA GLN A 109 5.72 3.28 -13.90
C GLN A 109 5.28 2.57 -15.17
N GLU A 110 5.52 1.25 -15.28
CA GLU A 110 5.04 0.42 -16.39
C GLU A 110 3.52 0.34 -16.39
N GLN A 111 2.87 0.22 -15.22
CA GLN A 111 1.41 0.23 -15.09
C GLN A 111 0.79 1.58 -15.48
N ARG A 112 1.45 2.70 -15.21
CA ARG A 112 1.03 4.02 -15.72
C ARG A 112 1.16 4.08 -17.24
N ALA A 113 2.25 3.55 -17.78
CA ALA A 113 2.51 3.57 -19.22
C ALA A 113 1.55 2.69 -20.04
N ASN A 114 1.13 1.53 -19.49
CA ASN A 114 0.24 0.58 -20.18
C ASN A 114 -1.26 0.78 -19.86
N GLY A 115 -1.61 1.78 -19.02
CA GLY A 115 -2.98 2.11 -18.63
C GLY A 115 -3.58 1.22 -17.53
N CYS A 116 -2.80 0.32 -16.94
CA CYS A 116 -3.26 -0.52 -15.83
C CYS A 116 -3.54 0.30 -14.57
N PHE A 117 -2.74 1.34 -14.31
CA PHE A 117 -2.93 2.24 -13.17
C PHE A 117 -4.31 2.92 -13.21
N ASP A 118 -4.75 3.37 -14.38
CA ASP A 118 -6.08 4.01 -14.55
C ASP A 118 -7.23 3.02 -14.30
N LYS A 119 -7.06 1.74 -14.67
CA LYS A 119 -8.04 0.70 -14.39
C LYS A 119 -8.12 0.42 -12.87
N ILE A 120 -6.98 0.34 -12.20
CA ILE A 120 -6.90 0.17 -10.74
C ILE A 120 -7.59 1.34 -10.05
N ASP A 121 -7.30 2.57 -10.47
CA ASP A 121 -7.94 3.77 -9.95
C ASP A 121 -9.46 3.75 -10.15
N ALA A 122 -9.94 3.39 -11.34
CA ALA A 122 -11.38 3.29 -11.61
C ALA A 122 -12.08 2.28 -10.69
N ILE A 123 -11.47 1.13 -10.43
CA ILE A 123 -11.99 0.13 -9.50
C ILE A 123 -12.09 0.69 -8.07
N HIS A 124 -11.05 1.40 -7.60
CA HIS A 124 -11.05 2.02 -6.27
C HIS A 124 -12.08 3.14 -6.15
N GLN A 125 -12.27 3.94 -7.21
CA GLN A 125 -13.31 4.97 -7.23
C GLN A 125 -14.70 4.36 -7.12
N GLU A 126 -14.97 3.30 -7.88
CA GLU A 126 -16.27 2.63 -7.91
C GLU A 126 -16.58 1.88 -6.62
N GLN A 127 -15.63 1.09 -6.12
CA GLN A 127 -15.87 0.15 -5.02
C GLN A 127 -15.61 0.74 -3.64
N MET A 128 -14.72 1.75 -3.55
CA MET A 128 -14.23 2.27 -2.26
C MET A 128 -14.41 3.79 -2.10
N ASN A 129 -15.00 4.50 -3.08
CA ASN A 129 -15.05 5.97 -3.06
C ASN A 129 -13.68 6.61 -2.79
N ALA A 130 -12.62 6.08 -3.38
CA ALA A 130 -11.26 6.55 -3.20
C ALA A 130 -10.52 6.73 -4.53
N LYS A 131 -9.78 7.82 -4.66
CA LYS A 131 -8.78 8.04 -5.70
C LYS A 131 -7.53 7.24 -5.34
N PHE A 132 -7.10 6.35 -6.22
CA PHE A 132 -5.81 5.68 -6.12
C PHE A 132 -4.74 6.63 -6.66
N LEU A 133 -3.96 7.25 -5.78
CA LEU A 133 -3.09 8.37 -6.15
C LEU A 133 -1.67 7.91 -6.50
N ALA A 134 -1.10 7.04 -5.68
CA ALA A 134 0.26 6.55 -5.84
C ALA A 134 0.43 5.14 -5.26
N ARG A 135 1.47 4.42 -5.72
CA ARG A 135 1.89 3.14 -5.15
C ARG A 135 3.37 3.11 -4.87
N THR A 136 3.74 2.68 -3.67
CA THR A 136 5.11 2.40 -3.25
C THR A 136 5.28 0.90 -2.99
N GLY A 137 6.55 0.44 -2.89
CA GLY A 137 6.87 -0.95 -2.60
C GLY A 137 7.28 -1.79 -3.80
N ASP A 138 7.40 -1.22 -5.00
CA ASP A 138 7.95 -1.95 -6.16
C ASP A 138 9.33 -2.54 -5.83
N ASN A 139 9.61 -3.71 -6.38
CA ASN A 139 10.84 -4.49 -6.17
C ASN A 139 10.99 -5.05 -4.75
N VAL A 140 9.96 -5.00 -3.91
CA VAL A 140 9.97 -5.63 -2.59
C VAL A 140 9.06 -6.86 -2.61
N ALA A 141 9.66 -8.03 -2.42
CA ALA A 141 8.91 -9.29 -2.40
C ALA A 141 8.45 -9.64 -0.98
N PHE A 142 7.33 -10.36 -0.88
CA PHE A 142 6.92 -11.04 0.34
C PHE A 142 7.67 -12.35 0.51
N HIS A 143 7.95 -12.71 1.76
CA HIS A 143 8.56 -13.96 2.16
C HIS A 143 7.75 -14.63 3.27
N LEU A 144 7.91 -15.95 3.41
CA LEU A 144 7.48 -16.69 4.57
C LEU A 144 8.61 -16.70 5.60
N TYR A 145 8.30 -16.26 6.82
CA TYR A 145 9.20 -16.29 7.97
C TYR A 145 8.72 -17.33 8.98
N LEU A 146 9.65 -18.08 9.57
CA LEU A 146 9.35 -19.23 10.41
C LEU A 146 10.19 -19.24 11.68
N THR A 147 9.63 -19.87 12.74
CA THR A 147 10.34 -20.17 14.00
C THR A 147 11.07 -21.52 13.93
N LYS A 148 10.71 -22.39 13.00
CA LYS A 148 11.29 -23.73 12.76
C LYS A 148 11.48 -23.99 11.27
N PRO A 149 12.46 -24.83 10.87
CA PRO A 149 12.74 -25.07 9.45
C PRO A 149 11.65 -25.94 8.80
N ILE A 150 11.57 -25.83 7.49
CA ILE A 150 10.81 -26.72 6.60
C ILE A 150 11.71 -27.24 5.48
N GLU A 151 11.43 -28.41 4.93
CA GLU A 151 12.23 -29.03 3.87
C GLU A 151 11.72 -28.73 2.46
N GLY A 152 10.45 -28.34 2.34
CA GLY A 152 9.80 -28.06 1.06
C GLY A 152 8.56 -27.17 1.24
N PRO A 153 7.78 -26.95 0.17
CA PRO A 153 6.66 -26.00 0.18
C PRO A 153 5.39 -26.53 0.87
N ASP A 154 5.45 -27.68 1.54
CA ASP A 154 4.34 -28.20 2.36
C ASP A 154 4.31 -27.51 3.72
N LEU A 155 3.22 -26.78 4.00
CA LEU A 155 2.99 -26.04 5.25
C LEU A 155 2.03 -26.78 6.19
N SER A 156 1.74 -28.04 5.94
CA SER A 156 0.84 -28.86 6.77
C SER A 156 1.36 -28.93 8.23
N GLY A 157 0.46 -28.70 9.17
CA GLY A 157 0.79 -28.70 10.60
C GLY A 157 1.43 -27.41 11.11
N LEU A 158 1.58 -26.39 10.27
CA LEU A 158 2.01 -25.05 10.68
C LEU A 158 0.81 -24.12 10.87
N THR A 159 0.89 -23.29 11.91
CA THR A 159 -0.03 -22.17 12.12
C THR A 159 0.67 -20.89 11.66
N ILE A 160 0.20 -20.32 10.56
CA ILE A 160 0.83 -19.15 9.92
C ILE A 160 -0.05 -17.92 10.08
N ARG A 161 0.55 -16.83 10.55
CA ARG A 161 -0.10 -15.53 10.53
C ARG A 161 -0.25 -15.06 9.09
N THR A 162 -1.45 -14.62 8.77
CA THR A 162 -1.79 -14.15 7.42
C THR A 162 -2.48 -12.80 7.44
N THR A 163 -2.44 -12.12 6.31
CA THR A 163 -3.43 -11.15 5.86
C THR A 163 -4.24 -11.78 4.72
N PRO A 164 -5.38 -11.20 4.31
CA PRO A 164 -6.18 -11.77 3.23
C PRO A 164 -5.37 -12.14 1.98
N VAL A 165 -4.37 -11.35 1.61
CA VAL A 165 -3.61 -11.47 0.37
C VAL A 165 -2.84 -12.79 0.20
N TYR A 166 -2.24 -13.36 1.26
CA TYR A 166 -1.51 -14.64 1.11
C TYR A 166 -2.36 -15.85 1.46
N ARG A 167 -3.62 -15.64 1.80
CA ARG A 167 -4.50 -16.69 2.26
C ARG A 167 -4.60 -17.83 1.26
N ALA A 168 -4.92 -17.51 0.00
CA ALA A 168 -5.11 -18.52 -1.04
C ALA A 168 -3.88 -19.41 -1.23
N MET A 169 -2.69 -18.82 -1.27
CA MET A 169 -1.42 -19.54 -1.40
C MET A 169 -1.15 -20.44 -0.20
N PHE A 170 -1.24 -19.91 1.02
CA PHE A 170 -0.88 -20.67 2.21
C PHE A 170 -1.90 -21.77 2.53
N GLU A 171 -3.19 -21.55 2.23
CA GLU A 171 -4.22 -22.62 2.30
C GLU A 171 -3.94 -23.73 1.27
N ALA A 172 -3.56 -23.38 0.04
CA ALA A 172 -3.19 -24.35 -0.99
C ALA A 172 -1.96 -25.19 -0.61
N LEU A 173 -1.06 -24.63 0.22
CA LEU A 173 0.12 -25.32 0.76
C LEU A 173 -0.15 -26.04 2.10
N GLY A 174 -1.39 -26.05 2.60
CA GLY A 174 -1.81 -26.82 3.76
C GLY A 174 -1.67 -26.14 5.12
N ALA A 175 -1.35 -24.85 5.19
CA ALA A 175 -1.21 -24.13 6.46
C ALA A 175 -2.56 -23.93 7.18
N THR A 176 -2.53 -23.93 8.52
CA THR A 176 -3.59 -23.33 9.34
C THR A 176 -3.34 -21.84 9.46
N LEU A 177 -4.37 -21.01 9.19
CA LEU A 177 -4.19 -19.57 9.11
C LEU A 177 -4.82 -18.82 10.27
N VAL A 178 -4.08 -17.80 10.77
CA VAL A 178 -4.55 -16.85 11.79
C VAL A 178 -4.38 -15.43 11.25
N ARG A 179 -5.47 -14.67 11.15
CA ARG A 179 -5.43 -13.26 10.76
C ARG A 179 -5.19 -12.38 11.98
N THR A 180 -4.09 -11.63 11.99
CA THR A 180 -3.82 -10.62 13.02
C THR A 180 -3.21 -9.36 12.42
N ALA A 181 -3.40 -8.20 13.10
CA ALA A 181 -2.74 -6.96 12.76
C ALA A 181 -1.21 -7.05 13.01
N PRO A 182 -0.38 -6.25 12.32
CA PRO A 182 1.07 -6.30 12.52
C PRO A 182 1.51 -6.12 13.97
N GLY A 183 0.89 -5.23 14.74
CA GLY A 183 1.23 -4.98 16.15
C GLY A 183 1.02 -6.18 17.09
N GLU A 184 0.33 -7.23 16.67
CA GLU A 184 0.03 -8.42 17.47
C GLU A 184 0.98 -9.59 17.20
N VAL A 185 1.76 -9.53 16.12
CA VAL A 185 2.56 -10.66 15.61
C VAL A 185 3.67 -11.03 16.58
N TYR A 186 4.40 -10.06 17.14
CA TYR A 186 5.46 -10.32 18.11
C TYR A 186 4.96 -11.19 19.28
N THR A 187 3.85 -10.77 19.89
CA THR A 187 3.26 -11.50 21.03
C THR A 187 2.74 -12.89 20.61
N ALA A 188 2.22 -13.03 19.39
CA ALA A 188 1.75 -14.32 18.90
C ALA A 188 2.91 -15.31 18.67
N LEU A 189 4.05 -14.83 18.16
CA LEU A 189 5.30 -15.61 18.03
C LEU A 189 5.86 -16.00 19.41
N GLU A 190 6.02 -15.02 20.32
CA GLU A 190 6.54 -15.24 21.68
C GLU A 190 5.76 -16.31 22.44
N ARG A 191 4.42 -16.32 22.28
CA ARG A 191 3.53 -17.31 22.93
C ARG A 191 3.44 -18.64 22.19
N GLY A 192 4.07 -18.78 21.03
CA GLY A 192 3.95 -19.97 20.18
C GLY A 192 2.53 -20.18 19.62
N ALA A 193 1.72 -19.11 19.53
CA ALA A 193 0.39 -19.17 18.92
C ALA A 193 0.46 -19.27 17.40
N ILE A 194 1.56 -18.87 16.80
CA ILE A 194 1.89 -19.03 15.38
C ILE A 194 3.30 -19.58 15.22
N ASP A 195 3.51 -20.37 14.16
CA ASP A 195 4.82 -20.94 13.79
C ASP A 195 5.57 -20.05 12.80
N GLY A 196 4.88 -19.05 12.23
CA GLY A 196 5.47 -18.13 11.27
C GLY A 196 4.46 -17.13 10.72
N TYR A 197 4.91 -16.35 9.75
CA TYR A 197 4.12 -15.26 9.16
C TYR A 197 4.58 -14.93 7.74
N GLY A 198 3.64 -14.41 6.92
CA GLY A 198 3.98 -13.73 5.68
C GLY A 198 4.31 -12.27 5.96
N TRP A 199 5.42 -11.78 5.41
CA TRP A 199 5.84 -10.36 5.47
C TRP A 199 6.80 -10.02 4.34
N PRO A 200 6.88 -8.74 3.93
CA PRO A 200 7.91 -8.30 2.99
C PRO A 200 9.34 -8.55 3.47
N LEU A 201 10.29 -8.55 2.56
CA LEU A 201 11.72 -8.60 2.90
C LEU A 201 12.12 -7.47 3.84
N GLN A 202 11.52 -6.30 3.64
CA GLN A 202 11.77 -5.11 4.46
C GLN A 202 10.83 -5.07 5.68
N GLY A 203 11.30 -4.45 6.77
CA GLY A 203 10.48 -4.06 7.93
C GLY A 203 10.36 -5.09 9.05
N VAL A 204 10.95 -6.28 8.94
CA VAL A 204 10.96 -7.29 10.03
C VAL A 204 11.66 -6.73 11.26
N MET A 205 12.79 -6.04 11.06
CA MET A 205 13.60 -5.44 12.14
C MET A 205 12.88 -4.28 12.83
N ASP A 206 12.12 -3.47 12.07
CA ASP A 206 11.37 -2.33 12.62
C ASP A 206 10.31 -2.75 13.66
N LEU A 207 9.85 -4.00 13.56
CA LEU A 207 8.79 -4.56 14.39
C LEU A 207 9.32 -5.48 15.50
N GLY A 208 10.65 -5.66 15.56
CA GLY A 208 11.32 -6.54 16.53
C GLY A 208 11.03 -8.03 16.33
N TRP A 209 10.48 -8.42 15.16
CA TRP A 209 10.10 -9.82 14.92
C TRP A 209 11.30 -10.72 14.67
N ASP A 210 12.45 -10.14 14.32
CA ASP A 210 13.74 -10.84 14.21
C ASP A 210 14.14 -11.60 15.48
N GLU A 211 13.78 -11.10 16.67
CA GLU A 211 14.05 -11.78 17.94
C GLU A 211 13.41 -13.18 18.02
N GLN A 212 12.25 -13.35 17.39
CA GLN A 212 11.48 -14.60 17.39
C GLN A 212 11.62 -15.39 16.08
N THR A 213 12.15 -14.78 15.02
CA THR A 213 12.28 -15.38 13.69
C THR A 213 13.61 -16.13 13.57
N LYS A 214 13.58 -17.34 13.01
CA LYS A 214 14.79 -18.14 12.77
C LYS A 214 15.06 -18.39 11.29
N TYR A 215 14.02 -18.41 10.47
CA TYR A 215 14.13 -18.77 9.06
C TYR A 215 13.33 -17.84 8.19
N ARG A 216 13.85 -17.58 6.98
CA ARG A 216 13.16 -16.96 5.87
C ARG A 216 13.19 -17.88 4.66
N VAL A 217 12.07 -18.05 4.00
CA VAL A 217 11.98 -18.87 2.76
C VAL A 217 12.28 -17.98 1.55
N ASP A 218 13.25 -18.37 0.75
CA ASP A 218 13.56 -17.79 -0.56
C ASP A 218 13.28 -18.81 -1.69
N PRO A 219 12.79 -18.36 -2.87
CA PRO A 219 12.53 -16.98 -3.23
C PRO A 219 11.25 -16.43 -2.59
N GLY A 220 11.14 -15.08 -2.57
CA GLY A 220 9.89 -14.39 -2.28
C GLY A 220 8.81 -14.69 -3.31
N PHE A 221 7.54 -14.39 -3.00
CA PHE A 221 6.42 -14.84 -3.83
C PHE A 221 5.56 -13.71 -4.42
N TYR A 222 5.11 -12.74 -3.66
CA TYR A 222 4.27 -11.63 -4.10
C TYR A 222 5.04 -10.31 -4.09
N GLN A 223 4.52 -9.30 -4.79
CA GLN A 223 5.00 -7.93 -4.72
C GLN A 223 4.30 -7.16 -3.60
N VAL A 224 5.02 -6.25 -2.97
CA VAL A 224 4.43 -5.28 -2.04
C VAL A 224 3.65 -4.22 -2.81
N ASP A 225 2.49 -3.86 -2.29
CA ASP A 225 1.79 -2.64 -2.61
C ASP A 225 1.51 -1.84 -1.33
N VAL A 226 1.97 -0.62 -1.30
CA VAL A 226 1.53 0.37 -0.31
C VAL A 226 1.01 1.56 -1.08
N ASN A 227 -0.26 1.88 -0.85
CA ASN A 227 -1.04 2.76 -1.70
C ASN A 227 -1.34 4.07 -1.00
N ILE A 228 -1.19 5.18 -1.70
CA ILE A 228 -1.69 6.48 -1.24
C ILE A 228 -3.08 6.66 -1.83
N LEU A 229 -4.07 6.67 -0.96
CA LEU A 229 -5.50 6.76 -1.29
C LEU A 229 -6.05 8.10 -0.81
N VAL A 230 -6.89 8.75 -1.63
CA VAL A 230 -7.59 9.98 -1.25
C VAL A 230 -9.08 9.74 -1.34
N ASN A 231 -9.86 10.13 -0.31
CA ASN A 231 -11.33 10.10 -0.41
C ASN A 231 -11.79 10.81 -1.69
N LEU A 232 -12.63 10.16 -2.49
CA LEU A 232 -12.98 10.65 -3.83
C LEU A 232 -13.78 11.95 -3.80
N ASP A 233 -14.69 12.11 -2.83
CA ASP A 233 -15.45 13.35 -2.69
C ASP A 233 -14.53 14.50 -2.32
N ARG A 234 -13.54 14.24 -1.44
CA ARG A 234 -12.53 15.21 -1.08
C ARG A 234 -11.63 15.57 -2.26
N TRP A 235 -11.18 14.58 -3.03
CA TRP A 235 -10.41 14.76 -4.26
C TRP A 235 -11.16 15.63 -5.28
N ASN A 236 -12.45 15.37 -5.47
CA ASN A 236 -13.28 16.13 -6.41
C ASN A 236 -13.61 17.55 -5.91
N GLY A 237 -13.55 17.75 -4.59
CA GLY A 237 -13.83 19.05 -3.96
C GLY A 237 -12.66 20.02 -3.89
N ILE A 238 -11.41 19.58 -4.12
CA ILE A 238 -10.23 20.45 -4.14
C ILE A 238 -9.98 21.05 -5.53
N SER A 239 -9.20 22.13 -5.59
CA SER A 239 -8.88 22.82 -6.85
C SER A 239 -7.99 21.97 -7.78
N ASP A 240 -7.97 22.28 -9.08
CA ASP A 240 -7.07 21.65 -10.04
C ASP A 240 -5.61 21.85 -9.66
N GLU A 241 -5.27 23.02 -9.09
CA GLU A 241 -3.92 23.33 -8.60
C GLU A 241 -3.53 22.40 -7.44
N ALA A 242 -4.43 22.17 -6.48
CA ALA A 242 -4.20 21.25 -5.37
C ALA A 242 -4.02 19.80 -5.86
N ARG A 243 -4.86 19.36 -6.83
CA ARG A 243 -4.68 18.06 -7.47
C ARG A 243 -3.34 17.92 -8.18
N ALA A 244 -2.91 18.95 -8.89
CA ALA A 244 -1.61 18.96 -9.57
C ALA A 244 -0.42 18.82 -8.59
N VAL A 245 -0.47 19.52 -7.44
CA VAL A 245 0.54 19.37 -6.38
C VAL A 245 0.59 17.94 -5.86
N LEU A 246 -0.57 17.35 -5.57
CA LEU A 246 -0.65 15.96 -5.07
C LEU A 246 -0.15 14.95 -6.11
N GLN A 247 -0.46 15.13 -7.39
CA GLN A 247 0.02 14.29 -8.48
C GLN A 247 1.54 14.39 -8.65
N GLN A 248 2.09 15.62 -8.62
CA GLN A 248 3.55 15.83 -8.67
C GLN A 248 4.25 15.12 -7.52
N ALA A 249 3.72 15.21 -6.31
CA ALA A 249 4.26 14.52 -5.15
C ALA A 249 4.12 12.99 -5.25
N ALA A 250 3.03 12.49 -5.86
CA ALA A 250 2.83 11.08 -6.13
C ALA A 250 3.91 10.52 -7.06
N GLU A 251 4.17 11.18 -8.19
CA GLU A 251 5.23 10.78 -9.13
C GLU A 251 6.61 10.83 -8.47
N TRP A 252 6.85 11.85 -7.62
CA TRP A 252 8.10 11.98 -6.89
C TRP A 252 8.32 10.83 -5.89
N VAL A 253 7.30 10.42 -5.13
CA VAL A 253 7.46 9.30 -4.17
C VAL A 253 7.57 7.96 -4.89
N GLU A 254 6.84 7.76 -5.99
CA GLU A 254 6.94 6.54 -6.81
C GLU A 254 8.32 6.37 -7.45
N ALA A 255 8.97 7.46 -7.87
CA ALA A 255 10.33 7.41 -8.40
C ALA A 255 11.35 6.84 -7.40
N LYS A 256 11.07 6.94 -6.09
CA LYS A 256 11.91 6.34 -5.03
C LYS A 256 11.81 4.82 -4.93
N ASN A 257 10.84 4.18 -5.59
CA ASN A 257 10.76 2.72 -5.62
C ASN A 257 12.05 2.06 -6.16
N ALA A 258 12.80 2.74 -7.00
CA ALA A 258 14.09 2.24 -7.50
C ALA A 258 15.14 2.03 -6.37
N GLU A 259 15.02 2.76 -5.25
CA GLU A 259 15.91 2.63 -4.10
C GLU A 259 15.71 1.30 -3.36
N ASN A 260 14.53 0.67 -3.51
CA ASN A 260 14.18 -0.58 -2.83
C ASN A 260 15.15 -1.74 -3.15
N ILE A 261 15.77 -1.76 -4.31
CA ILE A 261 16.76 -2.80 -4.67
C ILE A 261 17.96 -2.76 -3.72
N ALA A 262 18.47 -1.57 -3.42
CA ALA A 262 19.58 -1.40 -2.48
C ALA A 262 19.15 -1.66 -1.03
N ILE A 263 17.95 -1.18 -0.66
CA ILE A 263 17.37 -1.38 0.67
C ILE A 263 17.13 -2.88 0.93
N ASN A 264 16.66 -3.64 -0.06
CA ASN A 264 16.49 -5.09 0.06
C ASN A 264 17.81 -5.81 0.39
N ALA A 265 18.90 -5.43 -0.27
CA ALA A 265 20.21 -6.03 0.00
C ALA A 265 20.68 -5.71 1.43
N GLU A 266 20.45 -4.50 1.91
CA GLU A 266 20.77 -4.09 3.26
C GLU A 266 19.92 -4.85 4.29
N GLU A 267 18.59 -4.95 4.09
CA GLU A 267 17.67 -5.66 4.97
C GLU A 267 18.00 -7.16 5.03
N ALA A 268 18.30 -7.80 3.90
CA ALA A 268 18.74 -9.19 3.86
C ALA A 268 20.03 -9.40 4.69
N SER A 269 20.97 -8.46 4.61
CA SER A 269 22.20 -8.49 5.40
C SER A 269 21.95 -8.32 6.89
N LYS A 270 21.05 -7.39 7.28
CA LYS A 270 20.64 -7.19 8.67
C LYS A 270 19.99 -8.44 9.24
N GLN A 271 19.06 -9.06 8.49
CA GLN A 271 18.40 -10.31 8.90
C GLN A 271 19.39 -11.44 9.10
N ALA A 272 20.35 -11.62 8.19
CA ALA A 272 21.42 -12.60 8.35
C ALA A 272 22.30 -12.31 9.58
N GLY A 273 22.62 -11.04 9.83
CA GLY A 273 23.35 -10.58 11.04
C GLY A 273 22.58 -10.83 12.34
N ALA A 274 21.26 -10.82 12.31
CA ALA A 274 20.36 -11.16 13.42
C ALA A 274 20.18 -12.68 13.60
N GLY A 275 20.76 -13.50 12.71
CA GLY A 275 20.71 -14.97 12.80
C GLY A 275 19.50 -15.60 12.12
N ILE A 276 18.83 -14.88 11.21
CA ILE A 276 17.78 -15.45 10.36
C ILE A 276 18.44 -16.21 9.22
N GLU A 277 18.24 -17.52 9.19
CA GLU A 277 18.79 -18.40 8.15
C GLU A 277 17.85 -18.44 6.94
N VAL A 278 18.43 -18.52 5.72
CA VAL A 278 17.65 -18.62 4.49
C VAL A 278 17.39 -20.08 4.15
N ILE A 279 16.13 -20.45 4.01
CA ILE A 279 15.70 -21.74 3.44
C ILE A 279 15.56 -21.56 1.93
N THR A 280 16.37 -22.28 1.18
CA THR A 280 16.29 -22.36 -0.28
C THR A 280 15.87 -23.76 -0.68
N PHE A 281 14.70 -23.89 -1.31
CA PHE A 281 14.18 -25.16 -1.77
C PHE A 281 14.97 -25.74 -2.99
N SER A 282 14.73 -27.00 -3.29
CA SER A 282 15.17 -27.58 -4.55
C SER A 282 14.61 -26.78 -5.75
N PRO A 283 15.22 -26.82 -6.94
CA PRO A 283 14.69 -26.14 -8.12
C PRO A 283 13.25 -26.53 -8.45
N GLU A 284 12.87 -27.81 -8.23
CA GLU A 284 11.52 -28.31 -8.43
C GLU A 284 10.54 -27.70 -7.42
N ASP A 285 10.89 -27.67 -6.14
CA ASP A 285 10.06 -27.09 -5.09
C ASP A 285 9.97 -25.56 -5.20
N GLN A 286 11.02 -24.87 -5.64
CA GLN A 286 10.95 -23.45 -5.96
C GLN A 286 9.94 -23.17 -7.08
N ALA A 287 10.00 -23.96 -8.16
CA ALA A 287 9.03 -23.83 -9.25
C ALA A 287 7.59 -24.06 -8.76
N LYS A 288 7.38 -25.08 -7.94
CA LYS A 288 6.08 -25.36 -7.31
C LYS A 288 5.63 -24.22 -6.41
N TRP A 289 6.53 -23.66 -5.57
CA TRP A 289 6.26 -22.54 -4.68
C TRP A 289 5.78 -21.31 -5.44
N LEU A 290 6.51 -20.89 -6.47
CA LEU A 290 6.17 -19.74 -7.30
C LEU A 290 4.91 -19.99 -8.16
N ALA A 291 4.75 -21.19 -8.74
CA ALA A 291 3.55 -21.52 -9.48
C ALA A 291 2.30 -21.48 -8.58
N THR A 292 2.37 -22.10 -7.38
CA THR A 292 1.26 -22.07 -6.43
C THR A 292 0.89 -20.65 -6.02
N SER A 293 1.86 -19.77 -5.82
CA SER A 293 1.57 -18.38 -5.47
C SER A 293 0.76 -17.66 -6.55
N GLN A 294 1.18 -17.77 -7.80
CA GLN A 294 0.49 -17.14 -8.93
C GLN A 294 -0.87 -17.81 -9.23
N GLU A 295 -0.92 -19.14 -9.29
CA GLU A 295 -2.15 -19.87 -9.59
C GLU A 295 -3.23 -19.64 -8.53
N ALA A 296 -2.89 -19.83 -7.24
CA ALA A 296 -3.83 -19.63 -6.15
C ALA A 296 -4.25 -18.16 -6.02
N GLY A 297 -3.30 -17.22 -6.18
CA GLY A 297 -3.59 -15.78 -6.14
C GLY A 297 -4.58 -15.37 -7.22
N TRP A 298 -4.29 -15.65 -8.49
CA TRP A 298 -5.19 -15.32 -9.60
C TRP A 298 -6.52 -16.08 -9.55
N ALA A 299 -6.53 -17.32 -9.07
CA ALA A 299 -7.77 -18.06 -8.84
C ALA A 299 -8.63 -17.38 -7.75
N GLY A 300 -8.01 -16.85 -6.69
CA GLY A 300 -8.69 -16.08 -5.66
C GLY A 300 -9.34 -14.80 -6.21
N VAL A 301 -8.61 -14.01 -7.00
CA VAL A 301 -9.16 -12.80 -7.65
C VAL A 301 -10.29 -13.16 -8.63
N ALA A 302 -10.12 -14.20 -9.42
CA ALA A 302 -11.13 -14.66 -10.39
C ALA A 302 -12.40 -15.22 -9.72
N ALA A 303 -12.29 -15.78 -8.53
CA ALA A 303 -13.44 -16.21 -7.74
C ALA A 303 -14.31 -15.03 -7.25
N VAL A 304 -13.73 -13.85 -7.10
CA VAL A 304 -14.46 -12.62 -6.79
C VAL A 304 -15.10 -12.05 -8.05
N ASP A 305 -14.28 -11.79 -9.08
CA ASP A 305 -14.73 -11.29 -10.39
C ASP A 305 -13.77 -11.76 -11.50
N ALA A 306 -14.25 -12.69 -12.32
CA ALA A 306 -13.46 -13.29 -13.38
C ALA A 306 -13.12 -12.30 -14.51
N ALA A 307 -13.97 -11.30 -14.77
CA ALA A 307 -13.74 -10.31 -15.81
C ALA A 307 -12.67 -9.30 -15.37
N ILE A 308 -12.77 -8.78 -14.15
CA ILE A 308 -11.76 -7.89 -13.56
C ILE A 308 -10.43 -8.63 -13.43
N ALA A 309 -10.44 -9.89 -12.98
CA ALA A 309 -9.22 -10.70 -12.87
C ALA A 309 -8.50 -10.85 -14.21
N ALA A 310 -9.24 -11.16 -15.29
CA ALA A 310 -8.66 -11.30 -16.63
C ALA A 310 -8.10 -9.95 -17.15
N ASP A 311 -8.82 -8.85 -16.94
CA ASP A 311 -8.40 -7.52 -17.39
C ASP A 311 -7.19 -7.00 -16.63
N LEU A 312 -7.15 -7.19 -15.30
CA LEU A 312 -5.99 -6.83 -14.48
C LEU A 312 -4.77 -7.73 -14.78
N LYS A 313 -4.97 -9.04 -14.92
CA LYS A 313 -3.89 -9.95 -15.27
C LYS A 313 -3.21 -9.58 -16.59
N ALA A 314 -3.98 -9.18 -17.59
CA ALA A 314 -3.47 -8.79 -18.91
C ALA A 314 -2.56 -7.55 -18.87
N CYS A 315 -2.62 -6.72 -17.82
CA CYS A 315 -1.81 -5.51 -17.72
C CYS A 315 -0.84 -5.49 -16.52
N LEU A 316 -1.03 -6.37 -15.53
CA LEU A 316 -0.16 -6.49 -14.35
C LEU A 316 0.93 -7.55 -14.51
N VAL A 317 0.73 -8.51 -15.42
CA VAL A 317 1.67 -9.61 -15.66
C VAL A 317 2.17 -9.53 -17.10
N GLU A 318 3.49 -9.45 -17.26
CA GLU A 318 4.17 -9.55 -18.56
C GLU A 318 4.36 -11.03 -18.97
#